data_cc6473667ddecacbdbdf4d1761227783
#
_entry.id   cc6473667ddecacbdbdf4d1761227783
#
_cell.length_a   1.000
_cell.length_b   1.000
_cell.length_c   1.000
_cell.angle_alpha   90.00
_cell.angle_beta   90.00
_cell.angle_gamma   90.00
#
_symmetry.space_group_name_H-M   'P 1'
#
loop_
_entity.id
_entity.type
_entity.pdbx_description
1 polymer ?
#
loop_
_entity_poly.entity_id
_entity_poly.type
_entity_poly.pdbx_seq_one_letter_code
_entity_poly.pdbx_strand_id
1 'polypeptide(L)'
;MSLWTVNVSLDGTTALAALDPQSAPMTCAALDSLLPVTTTAHYAKIAGHEFYLHLPLFLEVEHLRRVSDLTPGTVAFWPERQLLCIYYGHIQDEDAAVTALGRVVENLSGLAKTAEAMRERLGRVIPTVRLSRGSGGAPHRAAHRAFPDGTRSGAAGAVFEAYASIRDVAPPEVEALIRRTGVMQPAGALICAEGDTRKLHEFTWLVREEIRTTGTVPEFTGRVLHHWAGRLRGWYGLAAAGALVSEVAAALPAAEAHDAQDLIEGLTLYAGRLSLWLDAYIPWERINRLLHQTPVGVDAGPGRGGDA
;
A
#
# COMPACT_ATOMS: atom_id res chain seq x y z
N MET A 1 -8.39 4.92 -31.94
CA MET A 1 -8.59 5.31 -30.51
C MET A 1 -7.26 5.77 -29.96
N SER A 2 -7.16 6.96 -29.40
CA SER A 2 -5.89 7.46 -28.87
C SER A 2 -5.70 6.93 -27.45
N LEU A 3 -4.76 5.99 -27.27
CA LEU A 3 -4.32 5.55 -25.95
C LEU A 3 -3.57 6.70 -25.28
N TRP A 4 -3.75 6.83 -23.99
CA TRP A 4 -2.99 7.76 -23.16
C TRP A 4 -1.73 7.06 -22.64
N THR A 5 -0.57 7.70 -22.71
CA THR A 5 0.67 7.08 -22.31
C THR A 5 1.26 7.71 -21.05
N VAL A 6 1.90 6.87 -20.25
CA VAL A 6 2.59 7.23 -19.01
C VAL A 6 3.98 6.61 -19.02
N ASN A 7 5.00 7.42 -18.76
CA ASN A 7 6.34 6.91 -18.52
C ASN A 7 6.43 6.39 -17.08
N VAL A 8 6.93 5.19 -16.93
CA VAL A 8 7.24 4.53 -15.65
C VAL A 8 8.74 4.44 -15.53
N SER A 9 9.33 5.15 -14.59
CA SER A 9 10.77 5.12 -14.36
C SER A 9 11.07 4.53 -12.99
N LEU A 10 11.74 3.39 -12.95
CA LEU A 10 12.18 2.68 -11.75
C LEU A 10 13.70 2.65 -11.71
N ASP A 11 14.32 3.25 -10.70
CA ASP A 11 15.79 3.29 -10.50
C ASP A 11 16.56 3.59 -11.81
N GLY A 12 16.13 4.62 -12.54
CA GLY A 12 16.75 5.07 -13.79
C GLY A 12 16.32 4.32 -15.06
N THR A 13 15.65 3.18 -14.95
CA THR A 13 15.09 2.46 -16.11
C THR A 13 13.70 2.99 -16.41
N THR A 14 13.47 3.46 -17.63
CA THR A 14 12.16 3.95 -18.08
C THR A 14 11.50 2.99 -19.04
N ALA A 15 10.22 2.76 -18.83
CA ALA A 15 9.30 2.01 -19.69
C ALA A 15 8.10 2.89 -20.04
N LEU A 16 7.43 2.60 -21.15
CA LEU A 16 6.21 3.30 -21.57
C LEU A 16 5.00 2.39 -21.32
N ALA A 17 4.02 2.89 -20.60
CA ALA A 17 2.73 2.24 -20.43
C ALA A 17 1.66 2.96 -21.27
N ALA A 18 0.84 2.19 -21.97
CA ALA A 18 -0.37 2.67 -22.65
C ALA A 18 -1.59 2.31 -21.80
N LEU A 19 -2.34 3.32 -21.41
CA LEU A 19 -3.51 3.19 -20.55
C LEU A 19 -4.78 3.48 -21.39
N ASP A 20 -5.89 2.87 -21.00
CA ASP A 20 -7.17 2.97 -21.69
C ASP A 20 -8.19 3.82 -20.90
N PRO A 21 -8.30 5.13 -21.17
CA PRO A 21 -9.27 5.98 -20.49
C PRO A 21 -10.74 5.66 -20.81
N GLN A 22 -11.02 4.80 -21.78
CA GLN A 22 -12.40 4.38 -22.07
C GLN A 22 -12.85 3.26 -21.15
N SER A 23 -11.93 2.35 -20.81
CA SER A 23 -12.23 1.27 -19.88
C SER A 23 -12.19 1.70 -18.39
N ALA A 24 -11.35 2.70 -18.05
CA ALA A 24 -11.20 3.19 -16.69
C ALA A 24 -11.09 4.73 -16.65
N PRO A 25 -12.17 5.45 -17.04
CA PRO A 25 -12.13 6.90 -17.20
C PRO A 25 -11.84 7.65 -15.91
N MET A 26 -12.41 7.22 -14.79
CA MET A 26 -12.24 7.88 -13.50
C MET A 26 -10.84 7.67 -12.94
N THR A 27 -10.35 6.43 -13.03
CA THR A 27 -9.01 6.09 -12.53
C THR A 27 -7.92 6.75 -13.37
N CYS A 28 -8.06 6.76 -14.69
CA CYS A 28 -7.10 7.46 -15.57
C CYS A 28 -7.10 8.97 -15.35
N ALA A 29 -8.26 9.61 -15.15
CA ALA A 29 -8.35 11.04 -14.88
C ALA A 29 -7.74 11.40 -13.51
N ALA A 30 -8.00 10.59 -12.49
CA ALA A 30 -7.42 10.77 -11.17
C ALA A 30 -5.89 10.61 -11.20
N LEU A 31 -5.39 9.59 -11.89
CA LEU A 31 -3.96 9.39 -12.08
C LEU A 31 -3.32 10.58 -12.81
N ASP A 32 -3.95 11.08 -13.89
CA ASP A 32 -3.44 12.24 -14.63
C ASP A 32 -3.30 13.49 -13.74
N SER A 33 -4.23 13.69 -12.80
CA SER A 33 -4.20 14.83 -11.88
C SER A 33 -3.00 14.79 -10.91
N LEU A 34 -2.45 13.61 -10.64
CA LEU A 34 -1.27 13.42 -9.78
C LEU A 34 0.05 13.54 -10.53
N LEU A 35 0.06 13.43 -11.87
CA LEU A 35 1.30 13.42 -12.64
C LEU A 35 1.93 14.83 -12.78
N PRO A 36 3.26 14.96 -12.65
CA PRO A 36 4.22 13.90 -12.34
C PRO A 36 4.23 13.54 -10.85
N VAL A 37 4.37 12.26 -10.53
CA VAL A 37 4.50 11.78 -9.16
C VAL A 37 5.76 10.94 -8.99
N THR A 38 6.45 11.11 -7.87
CA THR A 38 7.60 10.28 -7.46
C THR A 38 7.31 9.76 -6.06
N THR A 39 7.44 8.46 -5.88
CA THR A 39 7.21 7.81 -4.58
C THR A 39 8.06 6.54 -4.46
N THR A 40 7.93 5.80 -3.37
CA THR A 40 8.63 4.53 -3.17
C THR A 40 7.94 3.40 -3.92
N ALA A 41 8.73 2.49 -4.47
CA ALA A 41 8.23 1.24 -5.02
C ALA A 41 8.30 0.13 -3.97
N HIS A 42 7.28 -0.69 -3.94
CA HIS A 42 7.14 -1.84 -3.06
C HIS A 42 6.87 -3.09 -3.90
N TYR A 43 7.03 -4.27 -3.33
CA TYR A 43 6.95 -5.53 -4.07
C TYR A 43 5.90 -6.45 -3.44
N ALA A 44 5.14 -7.14 -4.31
CA ALA A 44 4.18 -8.14 -3.88
C ALA A 44 4.88 -9.28 -3.11
N LYS A 45 4.21 -9.76 -2.07
CA LYS A 45 4.64 -10.91 -1.28
C LYS A 45 3.96 -12.20 -1.74
N ILE A 46 2.82 -12.07 -2.43
CA ILE A 46 1.95 -13.19 -2.84
C ILE A 46 1.70 -13.14 -4.34
N ALA A 47 1.31 -12.00 -4.90
CA ALA A 47 0.85 -11.87 -6.29
C ALA A 47 1.89 -12.20 -7.39
N GLY A 48 3.14 -12.48 -7.02
CA GLY A 48 4.20 -12.84 -7.97
C GLY A 48 5.11 -11.69 -8.34
N HIS A 49 5.48 -11.60 -9.63
CA HIS A 49 6.42 -10.58 -10.11
C HIS A 49 5.70 -9.26 -10.38
N GLU A 50 5.47 -8.53 -9.31
CA GLU A 50 4.78 -7.26 -9.27
C GLU A 50 5.55 -6.27 -8.39
N PHE A 51 5.62 -5.03 -8.82
CA PHE A 51 5.88 -3.91 -7.93
C PHE A 51 4.71 -2.92 -7.97
N TYR A 52 4.51 -2.23 -6.88
CA TYR A 52 3.42 -1.28 -6.74
C TYR A 52 3.86 -0.01 -6.04
N LEU A 53 3.05 1.03 -6.18
CA LEU A 53 3.24 2.33 -5.56
C LEU A 53 1.93 2.82 -4.96
N HIS A 54 2.02 3.47 -3.80
CA HIS A 54 0.87 4.03 -3.13
C HIS A 54 0.49 5.38 -3.73
N LEU A 55 -0.77 5.50 -4.11
CA LEU A 55 -1.37 6.74 -4.60
C LEU A 55 -2.58 7.11 -3.73
N PRO A 56 -2.71 8.37 -3.29
CA PRO A 56 -3.79 8.80 -2.40
C PRO A 56 -5.12 8.95 -3.17
N LEU A 57 -5.62 7.88 -3.73
CA LEU A 57 -6.82 7.87 -4.56
C LEU A 57 -7.87 6.94 -3.95
N PHE A 58 -9.05 7.47 -3.68
CA PHE A 58 -10.24 6.72 -3.31
C PHE A 58 -11.15 6.59 -4.51
N LEU A 59 -11.14 5.42 -5.13
CA LEU A 59 -11.84 5.14 -6.38
C LEU A 59 -12.62 3.84 -6.25
N GLU A 60 -13.70 3.73 -7.04
CA GLU A 60 -14.40 2.46 -7.23
C GLU A 60 -13.66 1.61 -8.27
N VAL A 61 -13.92 0.30 -8.25
CA VAL A 61 -13.39 -0.60 -9.28
C VAL A 61 -14.10 -0.31 -10.61
N GLU A 62 -13.31 0.11 -11.60
CA GLU A 62 -13.75 0.17 -13.02
C GLU A 62 -13.20 -1.06 -13.73
N HIS A 63 -13.59 -1.38 -14.93
CA HIS A 63 -13.03 -2.48 -15.75
C HIS A 63 -12.41 -3.62 -14.91
N LEU A 64 -13.24 -4.23 -14.07
CA LEU A 64 -12.86 -5.23 -13.09
C LEU A 64 -12.13 -6.41 -13.75
N ARG A 65 -10.98 -6.76 -13.20
CA ARG A 65 -10.23 -8.00 -13.45
C ARG A 65 -9.82 -8.63 -12.13
N ARG A 66 -9.71 -9.94 -12.12
CA ARG A 66 -9.03 -10.65 -11.04
C ARG A 66 -7.53 -10.67 -11.31
N VAL A 67 -6.72 -10.65 -10.27
CA VAL A 67 -5.26 -10.70 -10.43
C VAL A 67 -4.84 -11.98 -11.17
N SER A 68 -5.51 -13.10 -10.92
CA SER A 68 -5.32 -14.38 -11.64
C SER A 68 -5.51 -14.30 -13.16
N ASP A 69 -6.30 -13.34 -13.65
CA ASP A 69 -6.58 -13.16 -15.08
C ASP A 69 -5.59 -12.22 -15.78
N LEU A 70 -4.67 -11.61 -15.02
CA LEU A 70 -3.73 -10.64 -15.55
C LEU A 70 -2.55 -11.33 -16.25
N THR A 71 -1.87 -10.57 -17.09
CA THR A 71 -0.68 -11.04 -17.81
C THR A 71 0.50 -10.08 -17.61
N PRO A 72 1.74 -10.55 -17.76
CA PRO A 72 2.91 -9.68 -17.67
C PRO A 72 2.78 -8.44 -18.55
N GLY A 73 3.15 -7.30 -18.00
CA GLY A 73 2.97 -5.98 -18.60
C GLY A 73 1.71 -5.26 -18.16
N THR A 74 0.73 -5.91 -17.53
CA THR A 74 -0.47 -5.24 -17.07
C THR A 74 -0.15 -4.13 -16.06
N VAL A 75 -0.84 -2.99 -16.21
CA VAL A 75 -0.91 -1.90 -15.24
C VAL A 75 -2.32 -1.90 -14.67
N ALA A 76 -2.45 -1.99 -13.36
CA ALA A 76 -3.75 -2.03 -12.68
C ALA A 76 -3.75 -1.13 -11.44
N PHE A 77 -4.93 -0.68 -11.03
CA PHE A 77 -5.12 0.02 -9.76
C PHE A 77 -5.95 -0.84 -8.81
N TRP A 78 -5.46 -1.00 -7.59
CA TRP A 78 -6.16 -1.71 -6.52
C TRP A 78 -6.79 -0.69 -5.55
N PRO A 79 -8.10 -0.40 -5.69
CA PRO A 79 -8.76 0.65 -4.93
C PRO A 79 -8.69 0.47 -3.41
N GLU A 80 -8.92 -0.76 -2.93
CA GLU A 80 -8.92 -1.08 -1.50
C GLU A 80 -7.58 -0.81 -0.80
N ARG A 81 -6.50 -0.82 -1.58
CA ARG A 81 -5.13 -0.64 -1.09
C ARG A 81 -4.52 0.69 -1.49
N GLN A 82 -5.20 1.49 -2.33
CA GLN A 82 -4.67 2.69 -2.96
C GLN A 82 -3.34 2.42 -3.68
N LEU A 83 -3.23 1.28 -4.36
CA LEU A 83 -2.00 0.85 -5.02
C LEU A 83 -2.14 0.86 -6.54
N LEU A 84 -1.19 1.49 -7.21
CA LEU A 84 -0.96 1.27 -8.64
C LEU A 84 0.05 0.14 -8.80
N CYS A 85 -0.36 -0.93 -9.46
CA CYS A 85 0.34 -2.19 -9.60
C CYS A 85 0.89 -2.35 -11.02
N ILE A 86 2.13 -2.81 -11.14
CA ILE A 86 2.77 -3.10 -12.43
C ILE A 86 3.29 -4.53 -12.38
N TYR A 87 2.65 -5.40 -13.17
CA TYR A 87 2.98 -6.81 -13.25
C TYR A 87 4.04 -7.02 -14.33
N TYR A 88 5.25 -7.42 -13.96
CA TYR A 88 6.38 -7.48 -14.89
C TYR A 88 6.84 -8.92 -15.23
N GLY A 89 6.24 -9.93 -14.61
CA GLY A 89 6.59 -11.34 -14.83
C GLY A 89 5.49 -12.30 -14.44
N HIS A 90 5.86 -13.44 -13.86
CA HIS A 90 4.91 -14.47 -13.43
C HIS A 90 3.95 -13.92 -12.38
N ILE A 91 2.67 -14.15 -12.57
CA ILE A 91 1.60 -13.75 -11.66
C ILE A 91 1.10 -15.01 -10.97
N GLN A 92 1.06 -14.97 -9.64
CA GLN A 92 0.51 -16.05 -8.84
C GLN A 92 -1.00 -15.89 -8.75
N ASP A 93 -1.70 -17.02 -8.62
CA ASP A 93 -3.15 -17.03 -8.45
C ASP A 93 -3.56 -16.31 -7.17
N GLU A 94 -4.28 -15.20 -7.32
CA GLU A 94 -4.80 -14.37 -6.24
C GLU A 94 -6.18 -13.83 -6.63
N ASP A 95 -7.15 -14.02 -5.76
CA ASP A 95 -8.54 -13.63 -6.00
C ASP A 95 -8.84 -12.18 -5.61
N ALA A 96 -7.91 -11.27 -5.88
CA ALA A 96 -8.12 -9.84 -5.66
C ALA A 96 -8.72 -9.18 -6.90
N ALA A 97 -9.68 -8.27 -6.67
CA ALA A 97 -10.30 -7.47 -7.73
C ALA A 97 -9.56 -6.14 -7.91
N VAL A 98 -9.17 -5.85 -9.15
CA VAL A 98 -8.46 -4.63 -9.51
C VAL A 98 -9.09 -3.95 -10.72
N THR A 99 -8.83 -2.65 -10.88
CA THR A 99 -9.14 -1.90 -12.11
C THR A 99 -7.99 -2.08 -13.09
N ALA A 100 -8.20 -2.81 -14.19
CA ALA A 100 -7.20 -2.91 -15.25
C ALA A 100 -7.15 -1.61 -16.05
N LEU A 101 -6.00 -0.95 -16.05
CA LEU A 101 -5.81 0.35 -16.72
C LEU A 101 -5.21 0.24 -18.12
N GLY A 102 -4.37 -0.77 -18.35
CA GLY A 102 -3.63 -0.92 -19.60
C GLY A 102 -2.37 -1.75 -19.45
N ARG A 103 -1.36 -1.45 -20.27
CA ARG A 103 -0.15 -2.28 -20.33
C ARG A 103 1.12 -1.45 -20.56
N VAL A 104 2.24 -1.94 -20.07
CA VAL A 104 3.58 -1.54 -20.51
C VAL A 104 3.76 -2.01 -21.95
N VAL A 105 4.01 -1.08 -22.86
CA VAL A 105 4.13 -1.32 -24.31
C VAL A 105 5.56 -1.22 -24.82
N GLU A 106 6.44 -0.52 -24.07
CA GLU A 106 7.85 -0.41 -24.41
C GLU A 106 8.72 -0.72 -23.18
N ASN A 107 9.81 -1.44 -23.40
CA ASN A 107 10.86 -1.74 -22.42
C ASN A 107 10.38 -2.52 -21.17
N LEU A 108 9.39 -3.40 -21.29
CA LEU A 108 8.96 -4.27 -20.19
C LEU A 108 10.12 -5.13 -19.66
N SER A 109 10.94 -5.69 -20.55
CA SER A 109 12.09 -6.54 -20.16
C SER A 109 13.16 -5.78 -19.36
N GLY A 110 13.44 -4.52 -19.74
CA GLY A 110 14.34 -3.65 -18.98
C GLY A 110 13.78 -3.32 -17.61
N LEU A 111 12.50 -2.98 -17.54
CA LEU A 111 11.78 -2.70 -16.29
C LEU A 111 11.79 -3.94 -15.37
N ALA A 112 11.49 -5.12 -15.90
CA ALA A 112 11.50 -6.38 -15.17
C ALA A 112 12.88 -6.68 -14.58
N LYS A 113 13.94 -6.53 -15.37
CA LYS A 113 15.32 -6.75 -14.91
C LYS A 113 15.68 -5.79 -13.76
N THR A 114 15.30 -4.53 -13.86
CA THR A 114 15.54 -3.55 -12.80
C THR A 114 14.72 -3.87 -11.56
N ALA A 115 13.45 -4.26 -11.72
CA ALA A 115 12.59 -4.64 -10.62
C ALA A 115 13.17 -5.83 -9.83
N GLU A 116 13.65 -6.87 -10.52
CA GLU A 116 14.31 -8.02 -9.86
C GLU A 116 15.57 -7.60 -9.11
N ALA A 117 16.43 -6.79 -9.71
CA ALA A 117 17.64 -6.30 -9.07
C ALA A 117 17.34 -5.46 -7.81
N MET A 118 16.25 -4.70 -7.81
CA MET A 118 15.80 -3.93 -6.64
C MET A 118 15.20 -4.86 -5.58
N ARG A 119 14.41 -5.85 -5.97
CA ARG A 119 13.82 -6.85 -5.05
C ARG A 119 14.89 -7.55 -4.21
N GLU A 120 16.01 -7.92 -4.80
CA GLU A 120 17.14 -8.53 -4.08
C GLU A 120 17.79 -7.62 -3.03
N ARG A 121 17.57 -6.32 -3.13
CA ARG A 121 18.14 -5.28 -2.25
C ARG A 121 17.16 -4.75 -1.21
N LEU A 122 15.92 -5.27 -1.15
CA LEU A 122 14.91 -4.86 -0.18
C LEU A 122 15.44 -4.92 1.27
N GLY A 123 15.04 -3.96 2.08
CA GLY A 123 15.52 -3.76 3.45
C GLY A 123 16.90 -3.08 3.54
N ARG A 124 17.60 -2.85 2.41
CA ARG A 124 18.86 -2.09 2.34
C ARG A 124 18.74 -0.82 1.50
N VAL A 125 17.92 -0.87 0.47
CA VAL A 125 17.63 0.23 -0.44
C VAL A 125 16.13 0.35 -0.55
N ILE A 126 15.62 1.57 -0.49
CA ILE A 126 14.22 1.89 -0.74
C ILE A 126 14.13 2.32 -2.20
N PRO A 127 13.57 1.48 -3.10
CA PRO A 127 13.47 1.83 -4.51
C PRO A 127 12.51 3.00 -4.69
N THR A 128 12.81 3.88 -5.64
CA THR A 128 11.91 4.97 -6.04
C THR A 128 11.36 4.71 -7.43
N VAL A 129 10.09 5.07 -7.62
CA VAL A 129 9.42 5.03 -8.90
C VAL A 129 8.87 6.42 -9.23
N ARG A 130 9.03 6.84 -10.48
CA ARG A 130 8.47 8.07 -11.01
C ARG A 130 7.50 7.74 -12.13
N LEU A 131 6.33 8.34 -12.06
CA LEU A 131 5.38 8.39 -13.17
C LEU A 131 5.34 9.79 -13.76
N SER A 132 5.33 9.88 -15.07
CA SER A 132 5.17 11.17 -15.76
C SER A 132 4.36 10.98 -17.04
N ARG A 133 3.73 12.07 -17.52
CA ARG A 133 2.98 12.02 -18.78
C ARG A 133 3.91 11.63 -19.92
N GLY A 134 3.43 10.71 -20.76
CA GLY A 134 4.02 10.39 -22.06
C GLY A 134 3.40 11.24 -23.16
N SER A 135 3.43 10.74 -24.39
CA SER A 135 2.73 11.33 -25.55
C SER A 135 1.28 10.84 -25.59
N GLY A 136 0.39 11.62 -26.16
CA GLY A 136 -1.03 11.28 -26.37
C GLY A 136 -1.98 12.21 -25.64
N GLY A 137 -3.27 12.11 -25.96
CA GLY A 137 -4.33 12.93 -25.36
C GLY A 137 -4.54 12.56 -23.90
N ALA A 138 -4.47 13.54 -23.00
CA ALA A 138 -4.87 13.36 -21.62
C ALA A 138 -6.35 12.93 -21.53
N PRO A 139 -6.71 12.08 -20.55
CA PRO A 139 -8.12 11.76 -20.32
C PRO A 139 -8.91 13.04 -20.05
N HIS A 140 -10.18 13.08 -20.50
CA HIS A 140 -11.07 14.20 -20.18
C HIS A 140 -11.10 14.37 -18.66
N ARG A 141 -10.80 15.57 -18.17
CA ARG A 141 -10.88 15.93 -16.77
C ARG A 141 -12.29 15.69 -16.25
N ALA A 142 -12.55 14.51 -15.71
CA ALA A 142 -13.63 14.37 -14.75
C ALA A 142 -13.21 15.15 -13.48
N ALA A 143 -14.14 15.88 -12.88
CA ALA A 143 -13.89 16.55 -11.61
C ALA A 143 -13.69 15.46 -10.54
N HIS A 144 -12.47 14.99 -10.39
CA HIS A 144 -12.09 14.12 -9.30
C HIS A 144 -11.71 14.98 -8.11
N ARG A 145 -12.18 14.55 -6.96
CA ARG A 145 -11.61 14.94 -5.70
C ARG A 145 -10.20 14.32 -5.64
N ALA A 146 -9.27 14.91 -6.40
CA ALA A 146 -7.86 14.70 -6.13
C ALA A 146 -7.62 14.94 -4.66
N PHE A 147 -6.60 14.32 -4.10
CA PHE A 147 -6.15 14.49 -2.72
C PHE A 147 -6.58 15.86 -2.19
N PRO A 148 -7.34 15.93 -1.11
CA PRO A 148 -7.88 17.19 -0.65
C PRO A 148 -6.73 18.15 -0.34
N ASP A 149 -6.66 19.17 -1.16
CA ASP A 149 -5.87 20.36 -0.88
C ASP A 149 -6.37 20.97 0.43
N GLY A 150 -5.51 21.16 1.34
CA GLY A 150 -5.42 21.90 2.60
C GLY A 150 -6.61 22.66 3.21
N THR A 151 -7.84 22.39 2.84
CA THR A 151 -9.03 23.11 3.34
C THR A 151 -9.75 22.42 4.51
N ARG A 152 -9.26 21.27 4.96
CA ARG A 152 -9.84 20.58 6.12
C ARG A 152 -9.31 21.20 7.40
N SER A 153 -10.21 21.44 8.34
CA SER A 153 -9.90 21.97 9.67
C SER A 153 -10.10 20.91 10.76
N GLY A 154 -9.62 21.18 11.96
CA GLY A 154 -9.83 20.31 13.12
C GLY A 154 -9.12 18.95 12.99
N ALA A 155 -9.72 17.92 13.58
CA ALA A 155 -9.12 16.58 13.63
C ALA A 155 -8.89 15.94 12.24
N ALA A 156 -9.79 16.18 11.28
CA ALA A 156 -9.61 15.69 9.92
C ALA A 156 -8.39 16.35 9.24
N GLY A 157 -8.21 17.67 9.38
CA GLY A 157 -7.03 18.38 8.91
C GLY A 157 -5.74 17.78 9.47
N ALA A 158 -5.69 17.56 10.79
CA ALA A 158 -4.53 16.98 11.46
C ALA A 158 -4.14 15.59 10.92
N VAL A 159 -5.11 14.74 10.61
CA VAL A 159 -4.85 13.41 10.04
C VAL A 159 -4.25 13.50 8.64
N PHE A 160 -4.75 14.40 7.78
CA PHE A 160 -4.19 14.60 6.45
C PHE A 160 -2.79 15.25 6.49
N GLU A 161 -2.55 16.17 7.42
CA GLU A 161 -1.20 16.72 7.67
C GLU A 161 -0.23 15.63 8.13
N ALA A 162 -0.67 14.75 9.03
CA ALA A 162 0.12 13.60 9.46
C ALA A 162 0.44 12.66 8.28
N TYR A 163 -0.53 12.35 7.40
CA TYR A 163 -0.27 11.60 6.18
C TYR A 163 0.74 12.32 5.28
N ALA A 164 0.55 13.61 5.04
CA ALA A 164 1.44 14.41 4.20
C ALA A 164 2.89 14.39 4.72
N SER A 165 3.08 14.42 6.04
CA SER A 165 4.40 14.38 6.67
C SER A 165 5.15 13.07 6.44
N ILE A 166 4.43 11.95 6.29
CA ILE A 166 5.04 10.63 6.05
C ILE A 166 4.96 10.16 4.59
N ARG A 167 4.35 10.93 3.70
CA ARG A 167 4.14 10.53 2.31
C ARG A 167 5.45 10.21 1.59
N ASP A 168 6.43 11.08 1.71
CA ASP A 168 7.68 11.00 0.95
C ASP A 168 8.90 10.66 1.83
N VAL A 169 8.76 10.70 3.16
CA VAL A 169 9.83 10.45 4.12
C VAL A 169 9.34 9.50 5.21
N ALA A 170 10.16 8.52 5.55
CA ALA A 170 9.84 7.59 6.63
C ALA A 170 9.74 8.33 7.98
N PRO A 171 8.72 8.05 8.81
CA PRO A 171 8.63 8.66 10.12
C PRO A 171 9.82 8.27 11.01
N PRO A 172 10.37 9.20 11.83
CA PRO A 172 11.51 8.91 12.71
C PRO A 172 11.28 7.73 13.66
N GLU A 173 10.03 7.47 14.06
CA GLU A 173 9.70 6.34 14.94
C GLU A 173 9.86 4.98 14.25
N VAL A 174 9.71 4.90 12.91
CA VAL A 174 10.04 3.70 12.13
C VAL A 174 11.54 3.44 12.16
N GLU A 175 12.37 4.46 11.96
CA GLU A 175 13.82 4.34 12.07
C GLU A 175 14.26 3.95 13.50
N ALA A 176 13.61 4.53 14.51
CA ALA A 176 13.87 4.18 15.92
C ALA A 176 13.51 2.72 16.22
N LEU A 177 12.40 2.22 15.67
CA LEU A 177 12.00 0.82 15.78
C LEU A 177 13.07 -0.13 15.21
N ILE A 178 13.58 0.19 14.02
CA ILE A 178 14.60 -0.63 13.34
C ILE A 178 15.92 -0.65 14.12
N ARG A 179 16.30 0.50 14.70
CA ARG A 179 17.55 0.66 15.47
C ARG A 179 17.41 0.25 16.94
N ARG A 180 16.25 -0.23 17.36
CA ARG A 180 15.97 -0.54 18.75
C ARG A 180 16.91 -1.61 19.28
N THR A 181 17.72 -1.23 20.30
CA THR A 181 18.59 -2.15 21.04
C THR A 181 17.85 -2.74 22.26
N GLY A 182 18.29 -3.91 22.73
CA GLY A 182 17.68 -4.56 23.90
C GLY A 182 16.38 -5.31 23.64
N VAL A 183 15.94 -5.42 22.39
CA VAL A 183 14.83 -6.28 21.98
C VAL A 183 15.40 -7.62 21.53
N MET A 184 14.89 -8.71 22.09
CA MET A 184 15.40 -10.05 21.81
C MET A 184 15.25 -10.44 20.34
N GLN A 185 14.21 -9.93 19.64
CA GLN A 185 13.95 -10.15 18.23
C GLN A 185 13.51 -8.86 17.52
N PRO A 186 14.44 -7.97 17.14
CA PRO A 186 14.09 -6.69 16.50
C PRO A 186 13.29 -6.86 15.19
N ALA A 187 13.64 -7.87 14.38
CA ALA A 187 12.89 -8.18 13.15
C ALA A 187 11.44 -8.58 13.44
N GLY A 188 11.17 -9.27 14.54
CA GLY A 188 9.82 -9.63 14.95
C GLY A 188 8.94 -8.41 15.21
N ALA A 189 9.46 -7.42 15.93
CA ALA A 189 8.73 -6.18 16.20
C ALA A 189 8.39 -5.42 14.90
N LEU A 190 9.34 -5.35 13.95
CA LEU A 190 9.14 -4.69 12.66
C LEU A 190 8.07 -5.40 11.81
N ILE A 191 8.16 -6.73 11.68
CA ILE A 191 7.20 -7.53 10.91
C ILE A 191 5.80 -7.47 11.52
N CYS A 192 5.71 -7.54 12.86
CA CYS A 192 4.42 -7.42 13.54
C CYS A 192 3.82 -6.02 13.39
N ALA A 193 4.64 -4.97 13.47
CA ALA A 193 4.17 -3.59 13.28
C ALA A 193 3.67 -3.37 11.84
N GLU A 194 4.37 -3.90 10.83
CA GLU A 194 3.90 -3.88 9.43
C GLU A 194 2.54 -4.58 9.31
N GLY A 195 2.43 -5.81 9.81
CA GLY A 195 1.19 -6.57 9.73
C GLY A 195 0.02 -5.89 10.44
N ASP A 196 0.26 -5.29 11.61
CA ASP A 196 -0.78 -4.58 12.36
C ASP A 196 -1.20 -3.28 11.67
N THR A 197 -0.27 -2.50 11.12
CA THR A 197 -0.63 -1.27 10.38
C THR A 197 -1.34 -1.56 9.07
N ARG A 198 -0.99 -2.64 8.39
CA ARG A 198 -1.70 -3.11 7.20
C ARG A 198 -3.13 -3.54 7.53
N LYS A 199 -3.35 -4.25 8.64
CA LYS A 199 -4.70 -4.60 9.10
C LYS A 199 -5.49 -3.37 9.55
N LEU A 200 -4.84 -2.37 10.16
CA LEU A 200 -5.49 -1.11 10.48
C LEU A 200 -5.97 -0.41 9.20
N HIS A 201 -5.15 -0.38 8.16
CA HIS A 201 -5.52 0.14 6.84
C HIS A 201 -6.75 -0.61 6.26
N GLU A 202 -6.73 -1.94 6.26
CA GLU A 202 -7.86 -2.77 5.80
C GLU A 202 -9.14 -2.47 6.59
N PHE A 203 -9.01 -2.38 7.91
CA PHE A 203 -10.15 -2.06 8.78
C PHE A 203 -10.71 -0.67 8.49
N THR A 204 -9.87 0.34 8.36
CA THR A 204 -10.32 1.71 8.07
C THR A 204 -10.95 1.82 6.69
N TRP A 205 -10.45 1.06 5.70
CA TRP A 205 -11.11 0.94 4.40
C TRP A 205 -12.53 0.39 4.52
N LEU A 206 -12.74 -0.70 5.27
CA LEU A 206 -14.08 -1.27 5.49
C LEU A 206 -15.02 -0.29 6.19
N VAL A 207 -14.52 0.44 7.20
CA VAL A 207 -15.30 1.48 7.89
C VAL A 207 -15.66 2.62 6.92
N ARG A 208 -14.73 3.03 6.07
CA ARG A 208 -14.99 4.02 5.01
C ARG A 208 -16.13 3.59 4.09
N GLU A 209 -16.09 2.35 3.62
CA GLU A 209 -17.13 1.81 2.74
C GLU A 209 -18.50 1.75 3.44
N GLU A 210 -18.52 1.40 4.72
CA GLU A 210 -19.75 1.41 5.50
C GLU A 210 -20.33 2.81 5.66
N ILE A 211 -19.49 3.81 6.00
CA ILE A 211 -19.93 5.22 6.11
C ILE A 211 -20.46 5.70 4.74
N ARG A 212 -19.77 5.41 3.65
CA ARG A 212 -20.17 5.79 2.29
C ARG A 212 -21.53 5.21 1.90
N THR A 213 -21.81 3.97 2.35
CA THR A 213 -23.02 3.23 1.98
C THR A 213 -24.19 3.56 2.88
N THR A 214 -23.98 3.66 4.19
CA THR A 214 -25.04 3.80 5.21
C THR A 214 -25.13 5.21 5.79
N GLY A 215 -24.12 6.04 5.61
CA GLY A 215 -23.99 7.35 6.26
C GLY A 215 -23.65 7.28 7.75
N THR A 216 -23.30 6.10 8.28
CA THR A 216 -23.06 5.88 9.71
C THR A 216 -21.72 5.24 10.01
N VAL A 217 -21.12 5.62 11.14
CA VAL A 217 -19.91 4.96 11.65
C VAL A 217 -20.32 3.73 12.47
N PRO A 218 -19.77 2.53 12.19
CA PRO A 218 -20.06 1.36 13.03
C PRO A 218 -19.71 1.60 14.50
N GLU A 219 -20.59 1.23 15.40
CA GLU A 219 -20.47 1.53 16.84
C GLU A 219 -19.17 1.03 17.47
N PHE A 220 -18.64 -0.09 16.99
CA PHE A 220 -17.42 -0.69 17.53
C PHE A 220 -16.12 0.01 17.07
N THR A 221 -16.18 0.89 16.05
CA THR A 221 -15.02 1.50 15.40
C THR A 221 -14.07 2.17 16.40
N GLY A 222 -14.60 3.02 17.27
CA GLY A 222 -13.78 3.72 18.26
C GLY A 222 -13.03 2.77 19.20
N ARG A 223 -13.68 1.69 19.65
CA ARG A 223 -13.03 0.67 20.51
C ARG A 223 -11.91 -0.07 19.80
N VAL A 224 -12.12 -0.42 18.54
CA VAL A 224 -11.10 -1.08 17.72
C VAL A 224 -9.92 -0.15 17.50
N LEU A 225 -10.15 1.10 17.14
CA LEU A 225 -9.08 2.10 16.98
C LEU A 225 -8.29 2.33 18.27
N HIS A 226 -8.94 2.40 19.44
CA HIS A 226 -8.24 2.50 20.71
C HIS A 226 -7.34 1.28 21.00
N HIS A 227 -7.79 0.08 20.63
CA HIS A 227 -6.96 -1.11 20.72
C HIS A 227 -5.70 -1.00 19.85
N TRP A 228 -5.83 -0.59 18.59
CA TRP A 228 -4.70 -0.37 17.68
C TRP A 228 -3.75 0.71 18.21
N ALA A 229 -4.28 1.82 18.70
CA ALA A 229 -3.48 2.89 19.29
C ALA A 229 -2.61 2.40 20.44
N GLY A 230 -3.17 1.55 21.32
CA GLY A 230 -2.46 0.92 22.41
C GLY A 230 -1.32 0.00 21.95
N ARG A 231 -1.55 -0.80 20.92
CA ARG A 231 -0.54 -1.68 20.31
C ARG A 231 0.60 -0.89 19.67
N LEU A 232 0.24 0.11 18.85
CA LEU A 232 1.24 0.94 18.15
C LEU A 232 2.19 1.60 19.15
N ARG A 233 1.68 2.21 20.23
CA ARG A 233 2.50 2.84 21.27
C ARG A 233 3.24 1.84 22.14
N GLY A 234 2.49 0.89 22.72
CA GLY A 234 3.01 0.04 23.79
C GLY A 234 3.90 -1.09 23.30
N TRP A 235 3.59 -1.69 22.15
CA TRP A 235 4.33 -2.84 21.65
C TRP A 235 5.47 -2.45 20.71
N TYR A 236 5.21 -1.47 19.83
CA TYR A 236 6.15 -1.11 18.78
C TYR A 236 6.90 0.19 19.04
N GLY A 237 6.41 1.05 19.96
CA GLY A 237 7.01 2.35 20.21
C GLY A 237 6.69 3.38 19.12
N LEU A 238 5.67 3.11 18.27
CA LEU A 238 5.15 4.03 17.27
C LEU A 238 4.23 5.03 17.97
N ALA A 239 4.82 5.95 18.71
CA ALA A 239 4.09 6.83 19.62
C ALA A 239 3.22 7.85 18.86
N ALA A 240 3.74 8.46 17.81
CA ALA A 240 3.02 9.43 17.00
C ALA A 240 1.84 8.77 16.26
N ALA A 241 2.06 7.61 15.66
CA ALA A 241 1.00 6.84 15.01
C ALA A 241 -0.10 6.46 16.02
N GLY A 242 0.28 5.96 17.19
CA GLY A 242 -0.68 5.60 18.24
C GLY A 242 -1.45 6.80 18.80
N ALA A 243 -0.82 7.99 18.90
CA ALA A 243 -1.51 9.22 19.27
C ALA A 243 -2.56 9.62 18.23
N LEU A 244 -2.16 9.66 16.96
CA LEU A 244 -3.06 9.99 15.84
C LEU A 244 -4.30 9.07 15.80
N VAL A 245 -4.10 7.75 15.92
CA VAL A 245 -5.21 6.78 15.96
C VAL A 245 -6.13 7.01 17.16
N SER A 246 -5.57 7.38 18.33
CA SER A 246 -6.39 7.73 19.51
C SER A 246 -7.21 9.01 19.30
N GLU A 247 -6.62 10.02 18.66
CA GLU A 247 -7.31 11.29 18.35
C GLU A 247 -8.49 11.07 17.39
N VAL A 248 -8.29 10.27 16.33
CA VAL A 248 -9.37 9.88 15.42
C VAL A 248 -10.47 9.12 16.18
N ALA A 249 -10.10 8.14 17.01
CA ALA A 249 -11.06 7.36 17.78
C ALA A 249 -11.90 8.23 18.72
N ALA A 250 -11.31 9.28 19.29
CA ALA A 250 -12.00 10.22 20.18
C ALA A 250 -12.90 11.20 19.40
N ALA A 251 -12.53 11.57 18.19
CA ALA A 251 -13.29 12.52 17.37
C ALA A 251 -14.53 11.90 16.70
N LEU A 252 -14.46 10.62 16.31
CA LEU A 252 -15.49 9.93 15.53
C LEU A 252 -16.91 9.98 16.15
N PRO A 253 -17.13 9.79 17.48
CA PRO A 253 -18.48 9.77 18.04
C PRO A 253 -19.25 11.08 17.92
N ALA A 254 -18.55 12.22 17.78
CA ALA A 254 -19.14 13.54 17.66
C ALA A 254 -19.13 14.07 16.20
N ALA A 255 -18.55 13.31 15.27
CA ALA A 255 -18.42 13.71 13.89
C ALA A 255 -19.71 13.47 13.10
N GLU A 256 -20.10 14.44 12.28
CA GLU A 256 -21.11 14.21 11.25
C GLU A 256 -20.58 13.25 10.18
N ALA A 257 -21.47 12.64 9.39
CA ALA A 257 -21.10 11.61 8.41
C ALA A 257 -19.98 12.05 7.46
N HIS A 258 -19.99 13.31 7.00
CA HIS A 258 -18.95 13.85 6.12
C HIS A 258 -17.60 13.98 6.85
N ASP A 259 -17.59 14.49 8.07
CA ASP A 259 -16.37 14.65 8.87
C ASP A 259 -15.81 13.28 9.27
N ALA A 260 -16.69 12.33 9.62
CA ALA A 260 -16.31 10.96 9.90
C ALA A 260 -15.67 10.27 8.67
N GLN A 261 -16.23 10.51 7.49
CA GLN A 261 -15.66 10.04 6.23
C GLN A 261 -14.24 10.59 6.04
N ASP A 262 -14.06 11.90 6.23
CA ASP A 262 -12.76 12.55 6.09
C ASP A 262 -11.73 12.04 7.12
N LEU A 263 -12.11 11.84 8.37
CA LEU A 263 -11.28 11.27 9.42
C LEU A 263 -10.79 9.86 9.05
N ILE A 264 -11.69 9.02 8.59
CA ILE A 264 -11.39 7.63 8.23
C ILE A 264 -10.57 7.57 6.94
N GLU A 265 -10.86 8.39 5.93
CA GLU A 265 -10.04 8.47 4.71
C GLU A 265 -8.61 8.90 5.01
N GLY A 266 -8.43 9.95 5.82
CA GLY A 266 -7.11 10.39 6.26
C GLY A 266 -6.34 9.29 7.00
N LEU A 267 -7.02 8.59 7.93
CA LEU A 267 -6.41 7.49 8.68
C LEU A 267 -6.09 6.28 7.79
N THR A 268 -6.93 5.99 6.79
CA THR A 268 -6.68 4.93 5.81
C THR A 268 -5.39 5.21 5.04
N LEU A 269 -5.23 6.42 4.51
CA LEU A 269 -4.01 6.83 3.81
C LEU A 269 -2.78 6.77 4.72
N TYR A 270 -2.91 7.28 5.95
CA TYR A 270 -1.82 7.25 6.92
C TYR A 270 -1.39 5.82 7.27
N ALA A 271 -2.34 4.95 7.62
CA ALA A 271 -2.05 3.56 7.97
C ALA A 271 -1.45 2.78 6.79
N GLY A 272 -2.00 2.96 5.58
CA GLY A 272 -1.46 2.37 4.36
C GLY A 272 -0.02 2.82 4.10
N ARG A 273 0.25 4.12 4.22
CA ARG A 273 1.61 4.63 4.00
C ARG A 273 2.60 4.20 5.08
N LEU A 274 2.16 4.17 6.34
CA LEU A 274 2.99 3.70 7.45
C LEU A 274 3.36 2.22 7.30
N SER A 275 2.41 1.36 6.90
CA SER A 275 2.69 -0.06 6.66
C SER A 275 3.73 -0.25 5.55
N LEU A 276 3.67 0.57 4.49
CA LEU A 276 4.64 0.52 3.40
C LEU A 276 6.03 0.99 3.83
N TRP A 277 6.14 1.98 4.72
CA TRP A 277 7.44 2.35 5.29
C TRP A 277 8.03 1.22 6.14
N LEU A 278 7.22 0.59 6.98
CA LEU A 278 7.67 -0.57 7.77
C LEU A 278 8.09 -1.72 6.85
N ASP A 279 7.30 -2.01 5.82
CA ASP A 279 7.58 -3.03 4.80
C ASP A 279 8.91 -2.80 4.07
N ALA A 280 9.21 -1.56 3.70
CA ALA A 280 10.42 -1.19 2.95
C ALA A 280 11.72 -1.54 3.69
N TYR A 281 11.67 -1.64 5.02
CA TYR A 281 12.82 -1.99 5.85
C TYR A 281 12.92 -3.49 6.17
N ILE A 282 11.93 -4.31 5.81
CA ILE A 282 11.98 -5.76 6.02
C ILE A 282 12.84 -6.39 4.92
N PRO A 283 13.93 -7.11 5.27
CA PRO A 283 14.79 -7.73 4.28
C PRO A 283 14.20 -9.06 3.77
N TRP A 284 13.06 -8.99 3.08
CA TRP A 284 12.24 -10.13 2.64
C TRP A 284 13.06 -11.19 1.91
N GLU A 285 13.89 -10.80 0.97
CA GLU A 285 14.70 -11.74 0.19
C GLU A 285 15.70 -12.53 1.05
N ARG A 286 16.27 -11.88 2.07
CA ARG A 286 17.14 -12.56 3.02
C ARG A 286 16.37 -13.54 3.90
N ILE A 287 15.17 -13.17 4.33
CA ILE A 287 14.28 -14.02 5.12
C ILE A 287 13.91 -15.26 4.28
N ASN A 288 13.48 -15.06 3.03
CA ASN A 288 13.11 -16.13 2.12
C ASN A 288 14.27 -17.10 1.90
N ARG A 289 15.48 -16.60 1.64
CA ARG A 289 16.67 -17.46 1.47
C ARG A 289 16.95 -18.30 2.72
N LEU A 290 16.79 -17.73 3.91
CA LEU A 290 16.98 -18.49 5.15
C LEU A 290 15.92 -19.57 5.32
N LEU A 291 14.67 -19.30 5.01
CA LEU A 291 13.58 -20.28 5.08
C LEU A 291 13.83 -21.47 4.13
N HIS A 292 14.30 -21.19 2.90
CA HIS A 292 14.63 -22.24 1.93
C HIS A 292 15.87 -23.07 2.31
N GLN A 293 16.76 -22.52 3.12
CA GLN A 293 17.98 -23.22 3.58
C GLN A 293 17.77 -23.97 4.90
N THR A 294 16.70 -23.69 5.62
CA THR A 294 16.40 -24.39 6.88
C THR A 294 15.75 -25.72 6.57
N PRO A 295 16.40 -26.86 6.89
CA PRO A 295 15.75 -28.16 6.74
C PRO A 295 14.51 -28.19 7.62
N VAL A 296 13.35 -28.42 7.04
CA VAL A 296 12.15 -28.75 7.79
C VAL A 296 12.29 -30.21 8.22
N GLY A 297 13.20 -30.47 9.16
CA GLY A 297 13.30 -31.73 9.86
C GLY A 297 12.12 -31.82 10.84
N VAL A 298 11.08 -32.53 10.48
CA VAL A 298 10.26 -33.16 11.48
C VAL A 298 11.13 -34.27 12.05
N ASP A 299 11.75 -34.04 13.21
CA ASP A 299 12.25 -35.12 14.03
C ASP A 299 11.06 -36.07 14.28
N ALA A 300 10.94 -37.11 13.48
CA ALA A 300 10.17 -38.26 13.84
C ALA A 300 10.87 -38.80 15.08
N GLY A 301 10.38 -38.41 16.25
CA GLY A 301 10.89 -38.89 17.52
C GLY A 301 11.05 -40.41 17.47
N PRO A 302 12.01 -40.97 18.23
CA PRO A 302 12.32 -42.40 18.19
C PRO A 302 11.05 -43.19 18.37
N GLY A 303 10.76 -44.02 17.37
CA GLY A 303 9.62 -44.93 17.38
C GLY A 303 9.61 -45.66 18.73
N ARG A 304 8.51 -45.56 19.46
CA ARG A 304 8.23 -46.41 20.60
C ARG A 304 8.29 -47.86 20.05
N GLY A 305 9.42 -48.49 20.27
CA GLY A 305 9.56 -49.92 20.12
C GLY A 305 8.51 -50.57 20.97
N GLY A 306 7.50 -51.19 20.37
CA GLY A 306 6.61 -52.05 21.06
C GLY A 306 7.34 -53.33 21.37
N ASP A 307 7.73 -53.53 22.60
CA ASP A 307 7.96 -54.87 23.15
C ASP A 307 6.61 -55.45 23.51
N ALA A 308 6.32 -56.60 22.90
CA ALA A 308 5.31 -57.53 23.34
C ALA A 308 5.96 -58.86 23.63
#